data_0a328713eeba10d78d7c87382437b4b6
#
_entry.id   0a328713eeba10d78d7c87382437b4b6
#
_cell.length_a   1.000
_cell.length_b   1.000
_cell.length_c   1.000
_cell.angle_alpha   90.00
_cell.angle_beta   90.00
_cell.angle_gamma   90.00
#
_symmetry.space_group_name_H-M   'P 1'
#
loop_
_entity.id
_entity.type
_entity.pdbx_description
1 polymer ?
#
loop_
_entity_poly.entity_id
_entity_poly.type
_entity_poly.pdbx_seq_one_letter_code
_entity_poly.pdbx_strand_id
1 'polypeptide(L)'
;MPKQDRHDQAEIWSTDQFEQVMGELSPKMRSLFSICYYTGCRVSEARQLRAEDVVGETLVLRKATTKTKRTRAVPIHPKLKAVLAAAELPSRGYLFPGRSGEGPITRQACDLALRKACDRLGLRGYSTHSNRRTWATRLDKAGVRLKAIQDLGGWSSMAALQRYLDVSEEEKVEAIAQL
;
A
#
# COMPACT_ATOMS: atom_id res chain seq x y z
N MET A 1 7.02 17.67 -0.93
CA MET A 1 5.82 18.32 -0.40
C MET A 1 6.00 18.47 1.10
N PRO A 2 5.68 19.63 1.70
CA PRO A 2 5.68 19.75 3.16
C PRO A 2 4.60 18.81 3.70
N LYS A 3 4.94 17.98 4.65
CA LYS A 3 4.03 17.14 5.41
C LYS A 3 3.36 18.07 6.43
N GLN A 4 2.04 18.03 6.52
CA GLN A 4 1.32 18.80 7.52
C GLN A 4 1.49 18.17 8.90
N ASP A 5 1.94 18.95 9.84
CA ASP A 5 1.94 18.92 11.31
C ASP A 5 1.57 17.65 12.10
N ARG A 6 1.98 16.45 11.65
CA ARG A 6 2.01 15.26 12.52
C ARG A 6 3.30 14.49 12.33
N HIS A 7 4.33 14.82 13.09
CA HIS A 7 5.58 14.04 13.19
C HIS A 7 6.16 13.54 11.85
N ASP A 8 6.07 14.36 10.80
CA ASP A 8 6.66 14.04 9.49
C ASP A 8 6.07 12.77 8.80
N GLN A 9 4.87 12.33 9.20
CA GLN A 9 4.22 11.12 8.68
C GLN A 9 3.28 11.43 7.52
N ALA A 10 3.11 10.44 6.60
CA ALA A 10 2.17 10.55 5.49
C ALA A 10 0.72 10.44 5.97
N GLU A 11 -0.21 11.20 5.37
CA GLU A 11 -1.63 11.14 5.69
C GLU A 11 -2.26 9.77 5.41
N ILE A 12 -3.33 9.45 6.15
CA ILE A 12 -4.14 8.25 5.99
C ILE A 12 -5.28 8.52 5.01
N TRP A 13 -5.50 7.63 4.05
CA TRP A 13 -6.60 7.73 3.11
C TRP A 13 -7.96 7.48 3.77
N SER A 14 -8.94 8.34 3.54
CA SER A 14 -10.34 7.91 3.58
C SER A 14 -10.62 7.00 2.37
N THR A 15 -11.73 6.25 2.41
CA THR A 15 -12.11 5.41 1.25
C THR A 15 -12.36 6.27 0.02
N ASP A 16 -13.12 7.36 0.18
CA ASP A 16 -13.49 8.25 -0.92
C ASP A 16 -12.27 8.95 -1.53
N GLN A 17 -11.35 9.46 -0.70
CA GLN A 17 -10.11 10.06 -1.18
C GLN A 17 -9.26 9.06 -1.98
N PHE A 18 -9.14 7.82 -1.49
CA PHE A 18 -8.41 6.78 -2.21
C PHE A 18 -9.07 6.51 -3.57
N GLU A 19 -10.38 6.33 -3.62
CA GLU A 19 -11.11 6.06 -4.87
C GLU A 19 -11.00 7.22 -5.87
N GLN A 20 -11.12 8.46 -5.41
CA GLN A 20 -10.92 9.66 -6.25
C GLN A 20 -9.51 9.70 -6.83
N VAL A 21 -8.48 9.49 -6.01
CA VAL A 21 -7.08 9.49 -6.49
C VAL A 21 -6.84 8.34 -7.47
N MET A 22 -7.41 7.15 -7.21
CA MET A 22 -7.31 6.02 -8.15
C MET A 22 -8.01 6.32 -9.47
N GLY A 23 -9.09 7.12 -9.47
CA GLY A 23 -9.75 7.61 -10.67
C GLY A 23 -8.86 8.47 -11.57
N GLU A 24 -7.94 9.23 -10.98
CA GLU A 24 -6.99 10.10 -11.68
C GLU A 24 -5.77 9.38 -12.28
N LEU A 25 -5.61 8.10 -12.00
CA LEU A 25 -4.46 7.32 -12.41
C LEU A 25 -4.76 6.46 -13.64
N SER A 26 -3.72 6.20 -14.45
CA SER A 26 -3.81 5.19 -15.50
C SER A 26 -4.14 3.81 -14.91
N PRO A 27 -4.76 2.89 -15.68
CA PRO A 27 -5.08 1.54 -15.20
C PRO A 27 -3.88 0.82 -14.56
N LYS A 28 -2.71 0.93 -15.17
CA LYS A 28 -1.44 0.38 -14.66
C LYS A 28 -1.05 0.96 -13.30
N MET A 29 -1.12 2.28 -13.12
CA MET A 29 -0.78 2.92 -11.84
C MET A 29 -1.85 2.68 -10.78
N ARG A 30 -3.11 2.67 -11.17
CA ARG A 30 -4.23 2.29 -10.30
C ARG A 30 -4.00 0.90 -9.71
N SER A 31 -3.66 -0.09 -10.54
CA SER A 31 -3.36 -1.45 -10.09
C SER A 31 -2.19 -1.51 -9.13
N LEU A 32 -1.10 -0.80 -9.42
CA LEU A 32 0.08 -0.74 -8.57
C LEU A 32 -0.26 -0.18 -7.17
N PHE A 33 -0.98 0.94 -7.11
CA PHE A 33 -1.34 1.55 -5.84
C PHE A 33 -2.45 0.80 -5.11
N SER A 34 -3.36 0.14 -5.84
CA SER A 34 -4.33 -0.78 -5.23
C SER A 34 -3.65 -1.98 -4.56
N ILE A 35 -2.61 -2.55 -5.17
CA ILE A 35 -1.78 -3.56 -4.51
C ILE A 35 -1.23 -3.02 -3.20
N CYS A 36 -0.60 -1.83 -3.20
CA CYS A 36 -0.07 -1.23 -1.98
C CYS A 36 -1.15 -1.01 -0.91
N TYR A 37 -2.33 -0.57 -1.31
CA TYR A 37 -3.45 -0.25 -0.41
C TYR A 37 -4.07 -1.51 0.22
N TYR A 38 -4.28 -2.57 -0.55
CA TYR A 38 -4.94 -3.79 -0.06
C TYR A 38 -3.99 -4.80 0.59
N THR A 39 -2.67 -4.70 0.35
CA THR A 39 -1.69 -5.64 0.90
C THR A 39 -0.73 -5.03 1.91
N GLY A 40 -0.74 -3.71 2.05
CA GLY A 40 0.21 -3.00 2.90
C GLY A 40 1.66 -3.07 2.42
N CYS A 41 1.94 -3.60 1.23
CA CYS A 41 3.31 -3.68 0.72
C CYS A 41 3.88 -2.29 0.37
N ARG A 42 5.20 -2.20 0.31
CA ARG A 42 5.86 -0.96 -0.13
C ARG A 42 5.77 -0.80 -1.64
N VAL A 43 5.72 0.44 -2.13
CA VAL A 43 5.76 0.72 -3.57
C VAL A 43 6.97 0.10 -4.25
N SER A 44 8.12 0.02 -3.57
CA SER A 44 9.32 -0.65 -4.08
C SER A 44 9.16 -2.17 -4.24
N GLU A 45 8.29 -2.79 -3.44
CA GLU A 45 7.93 -4.20 -3.56
C GLU A 45 6.91 -4.38 -4.68
N ALA A 46 5.82 -3.59 -4.66
CA ALA A 46 4.75 -3.67 -5.66
C ALA A 46 5.26 -3.50 -7.10
N ARG A 47 6.08 -2.47 -7.37
CA ARG A 47 6.60 -2.20 -8.72
C ARG A 47 7.47 -3.33 -9.30
N GLN A 48 8.05 -4.18 -8.45
CA GLN A 48 8.91 -5.29 -8.84
C GLN A 48 8.15 -6.62 -8.98
N LEU A 49 6.84 -6.62 -8.74
CA LEU A 49 6.01 -7.81 -8.94
C LEU A 49 6.04 -8.28 -10.39
N ARG A 50 6.05 -9.58 -10.55
CA ARG A 50 5.93 -10.27 -11.83
C ARG A 50 4.60 -10.98 -11.93
N ALA A 51 4.19 -11.33 -13.13
CA ALA A 51 2.97 -12.12 -13.34
C ALA A 51 3.00 -13.44 -12.56
N GLU A 52 4.17 -14.06 -12.47
CA GLU A 52 4.40 -15.32 -11.75
C GLU A 52 4.28 -15.18 -10.23
N ASP A 53 4.23 -13.95 -9.70
CA ASP A 53 4.00 -13.68 -8.28
C ASP A 53 2.51 -13.67 -7.88
N VAL A 54 1.62 -13.70 -8.86
CA VAL A 54 0.18 -13.87 -8.64
C VAL A 54 -0.15 -15.35 -8.74
N VAL A 55 -0.35 -15.99 -7.61
CA VAL A 55 -0.58 -17.45 -7.51
C VAL A 55 -1.98 -17.69 -6.95
N GLY A 56 -2.93 -17.98 -7.81
CA GLY A 56 -4.33 -18.14 -7.41
C GLY A 56 -4.87 -16.89 -6.71
N GLU A 57 -5.31 -17.03 -5.47
CA GLU A 57 -5.84 -15.94 -4.62
C GLU A 57 -4.75 -15.29 -3.74
N THR A 58 -3.49 -15.42 -4.12
CA THR A 58 -2.36 -14.99 -3.28
C THR A 58 -1.33 -14.21 -4.09
N LEU A 59 -0.82 -13.14 -3.49
CA LEU A 59 0.30 -12.36 -4.01
C LEU A 59 1.57 -12.70 -3.24
N VAL A 60 2.61 -13.14 -3.95
CA VAL A 60 3.91 -13.52 -3.38
C VAL A 60 4.88 -12.35 -3.46
N LEU A 61 5.28 -11.80 -2.33
CA LEU A 61 6.29 -10.75 -2.21
C LEU A 61 7.65 -11.41 -1.92
N ARG A 62 8.50 -11.49 -2.95
CA ARG A 62 9.74 -12.27 -2.91
C ARG A 62 10.80 -11.64 -2.02
N LYS A 63 11.61 -12.48 -1.35
CA LYS A 63 12.78 -12.07 -0.54
C LYS A 63 13.70 -11.07 -1.25
N ALA A 64 13.95 -11.27 -2.53
CA ALA A 64 14.83 -10.42 -3.34
C ALA A 64 14.33 -8.98 -3.46
N THR A 65 13.01 -8.75 -3.37
CA THR A 65 12.38 -7.43 -3.54
C THR A 65 11.98 -6.78 -2.21
N THR A 66 12.04 -7.51 -1.10
CA THR A 66 11.63 -7.03 0.23
C THR A 66 12.81 -6.47 1.03
N LYS A 67 12.59 -5.35 1.72
CA LYS A 67 13.62 -4.74 2.60
C LYS A 67 14.04 -5.70 3.73
N THR A 68 13.12 -6.51 4.22
CA THR A 68 13.34 -7.47 5.34
C THR A 68 13.95 -8.78 4.89
N LYS A 69 14.23 -8.95 3.59
CA LYS A 69 14.78 -10.17 2.98
C LYS A 69 14.01 -11.45 3.36
N ARG A 70 12.68 -11.35 3.47
CA ARG A 70 11.78 -12.48 3.73
C ARG A 70 10.72 -12.52 2.64
N THR A 71 10.47 -13.71 2.09
CA THR A 71 9.32 -13.95 1.21
C THR A 71 8.08 -14.03 2.08
N ARG A 72 6.99 -13.39 1.64
CA ARG A 72 5.68 -13.51 2.27
C ARG A 72 4.60 -13.64 1.22
N ALA A 73 3.57 -14.35 1.55
CA ALA A 73 2.36 -14.50 0.77
C ALA A 73 1.25 -13.66 1.42
N VAL A 74 0.53 -12.89 0.61
CA VAL A 74 -0.57 -12.05 1.09
C VAL A 74 -1.82 -12.41 0.30
N PRO A 75 -2.95 -12.72 0.95
CA PRO A 75 -4.21 -12.97 0.26
C PRO A 75 -4.66 -11.76 -0.56
N ILE A 76 -5.21 -12.00 -1.74
CA ILE A 76 -5.72 -10.96 -2.63
C ILE A 76 -7.15 -10.61 -2.22
N HIS A 77 -7.37 -9.37 -1.81
CA HIS A 77 -8.68 -8.85 -1.48
C HIS A 77 -9.60 -8.87 -2.73
N PRO A 78 -10.92 -9.20 -2.63
CA PRO A 78 -11.82 -9.26 -3.79
C PRO A 78 -11.83 -7.99 -4.65
N LYS A 79 -11.84 -6.80 -4.04
CA LYS A 79 -11.74 -5.52 -4.78
C LYS A 79 -10.42 -5.39 -5.53
N LEU A 80 -9.30 -5.84 -4.95
CA LEU A 80 -8.01 -5.85 -5.63
C LEU A 80 -8.03 -6.78 -6.82
N LYS A 81 -8.61 -7.97 -6.68
CA LYS A 81 -8.77 -8.94 -7.78
C LYS A 81 -9.50 -8.32 -8.97
N ALA A 82 -10.61 -7.62 -8.72
CA ALA A 82 -11.37 -6.92 -9.76
C ALA A 82 -10.53 -5.84 -10.46
N VAL A 83 -9.75 -5.04 -9.71
CA VAL A 83 -8.87 -4.01 -10.28
C VAL A 83 -7.78 -4.62 -11.16
N LEU A 84 -7.17 -5.72 -10.72
CA LEU A 84 -6.11 -6.41 -11.48
C LEU A 84 -6.66 -7.04 -12.76
N ALA A 85 -7.86 -7.63 -12.71
CA ALA A 85 -8.52 -8.22 -13.87
C ALA A 85 -8.88 -7.16 -14.93
N ALA A 86 -9.28 -5.96 -14.51
CA ALA A 86 -9.66 -4.87 -15.40
C ALA A 86 -8.47 -4.14 -16.04
N ALA A 87 -7.26 -4.38 -15.58
CA ALA A 87 -6.10 -3.56 -15.93
C ALA A 87 -5.26 -4.08 -17.11
N GLU A 88 -5.61 -5.23 -17.68
CA GLU A 88 -4.86 -5.87 -18.79
C GLU A 88 -3.35 -5.92 -18.54
N LEU A 89 -2.96 -6.36 -17.34
CA LEU A 89 -1.56 -6.45 -16.94
C LEU A 89 -0.82 -7.56 -17.73
N PRO A 90 0.50 -7.45 -17.92
CA PRO A 90 1.29 -8.48 -18.60
C PRO A 90 1.12 -9.86 -17.96
N SER A 91 0.96 -10.89 -18.78
CA SER A 91 0.85 -12.30 -18.36
C SER A 91 2.22 -12.95 -18.07
N ARG A 92 3.33 -12.27 -18.39
CA ARG A 92 4.71 -12.74 -18.14
C ARG A 92 5.61 -11.56 -17.77
N GLY A 93 6.61 -11.80 -16.94
CA GLY A 93 7.58 -10.79 -16.57
C GLY A 93 7.01 -9.76 -15.59
N TYR A 94 7.51 -8.54 -15.61
CA TYR A 94 7.05 -7.50 -14.67
C TYR A 94 5.60 -7.10 -14.93
N LEU A 95 4.77 -7.07 -13.89
CA LEU A 95 3.40 -6.52 -13.96
C LEU A 95 3.39 -5.03 -14.33
N PHE A 96 4.43 -4.33 -13.91
CA PHE A 96 4.59 -2.89 -14.12
C PHE A 96 5.91 -2.60 -14.84
N PRO A 97 6.02 -2.93 -16.14
CA PRO A 97 7.24 -2.69 -16.88
C PRO A 97 7.51 -1.19 -17.02
N GLY A 98 8.79 -0.84 -17.00
CA GLY A 98 9.27 0.50 -17.31
C GLY A 98 9.14 0.85 -18.79
N ARG A 99 9.58 2.04 -19.17
CA ARG A 99 9.46 2.54 -20.56
C ARG A 99 10.22 1.70 -21.58
N SER A 100 11.40 1.18 -21.22
CA SER A 100 12.20 0.30 -22.09
C SER A 100 11.66 -1.13 -22.15
N GLY A 101 10.80 -1.55 -21.24
CA GLY A 101 10.34 -2.93 -21.11
C GLY A 101 11.31 -3.89 -20.40
N GLU A 102 12.58 -3.52 -20.25
CA GLU A 102 13.63 -4.40 -19.69
C GLU A 102 13.58 -4.53 -18.16
N GLY A 103 12.98 -3.58 -17.46
CA GLY A 103 12.90 -3.57 -16.02
C GLY A 103 11.55 -3.05 -15.51
N PRO A 104 11.36 -3.03 -14.17
CA PRO A 104 10.14 -2.50 -13.60
C PRO A 104 10.10 -0.97 -13.68
N ILE A 105 8.91 -0.40 -13.63
CA ILE A 105 8.73 1.06 -13.52
C ILE A 105 9.56 1.63 -12.38
N THR A 106 10.08 2.84 -12.54
CA THR A 106 10.91 3.49 -11.53
C THR A 106 10.07 3.96 -10.34
N ARG A 107 10.69 4.03 -9.16
CA ARG A 107 10.04 4.60 -7.98
C ARG A 107 9.64 6.06 -8.22
N GLN A 108 10.51 6.84 -8.86
CA GLN A 108 10.24 8.23 -9.19
C GLN A 108 8.99 8.40 -10.06
N ALA A 109 8.78 7.49 -11.03
CA ALA A 109 7.57 7.52 -11.85
C ALA A 109 6.31 7.23 -11.02
N CYS A 110 6.37 6.30 -10.06
CA CYS A 110 5.27 6.05 -9.14
C CYS A 110 4.99 7.27 -8.24
N ASP A 111 6.03 7.82 -7.60
CA ASP A 111 5.91 9.00 -6.74
C ASP A 111 5.35 10.21 -7.51
N LEU A 112 5.80 10.42 -8.75
CA LEU A 112 5.32 11.52 -9.61
C LEU A 112 3.85 11.32 -10.02
N ALA A 113 3.45 10.09 -10.39
CA ALA A 113 2.08 9.80 -10.77
C ALA A 113 1.10 10.05 -9.61
N LEU A 114 1.43 9.55 -8.41
CA LEU A 114 0.61 9.77 -7.23
C LEU A 114 0.51 11.26 -6.87
N ARG A 115 1.64 11.97 -6.87
CA ARG A 115 1.68 13.41 -6.59
C ARG A 115 0.77 14.19 -7.53
N LYS A 116 0.89 13.95 -8.86
CA LYS A 116 0.04 14.64 -9.84
C LYS A 116 -1.44 14.35 -9.64
N ALA A 117 -1.81 13.13 -9.28
CA ALA A 117 -3.19 12.78 -8.97
C ALA A 117 -3.69 13.52 -7.72
N CYS A 118 -2.90 13.55 -6.65
CA CYS A 118 -3.22 14.32 -5.44
C CYS A 118 -3.32 15.83 -5.72
N ASP A 119 -2.38 16.39 -6.50
CA ASP A 119 -2.36 17.82 -6.82
C ASP A 119 -3.62 18.24 -7.59
N ARG A 120 -4.11 17.41 -8.55
CA ARG A 120 -5.37 17.67 -9.27
C ARG A 120 -6.60 17.72 -8.37
N LEU A 121 -6.58 16.97 -7.27
CA LEU A 121 -7.66 16.90 -6.29
C LEU A 121 -7.45 17.84 -5.09
N GLY A 122 -6.38 18.66 -5.10
CA GLY A 122 -6.05 19.57 -3.99
C GLY A 122 -5.61 18.85 -2.71
N LEU A 123 -5.29 17.56 -2.77
CA LEU A 123 -4.90 16.75 -1.61
C LEU A 123 -3.44 16.97 -1.25
N ARG A 124 -3.15 17.17 0.03
CA ARG A 124 -1.82 17.43 0.57
C ARG A 124 -1.44 16.40 1.64
N GLY A 125 -0.13 16.22 1.90
CA GLY A 125 0.36 15.31 2.94
C GLY A 125 0.42 13.83 2.54
N TYR A 126 -0.12 13.45 1.38
CA TYR A 126 -0.13 12.08 0.89
C TYR A 126 1.15 11.70 0.15
N SER A 127 1.55 10.44 0.31
CA SER A 127 2.71 9.85 -0.36
C SER A 127 2.47 8.37 -0.61
N THR A 128 3.43 7.70 -1.25
CA THR A 128 3.37 6.23 -1.43
C THR A 128 3.34 5.46 -0.10
N HIS A 129 3.74 6.08 1.01
CA HIS A 129 3.62 5.50 2.35
C HIS A 129 2.20 5.58 2.92
N SER A 130 1.34 6.47 2.43
CA SER A 130 -0.06 6.59 2.84
C SER A 130 -0.84 5.29 2.71
N ASN A 131 -0.64 4.55 1.62
CA ASN A 131 -1.30 3.26 1.40
C ASN A 131 -0.98 2.25 2.52
N ARG A 132 0.29 2.14 2.87
CA ARG A 132 0.77 1.21 3.88
C ARG A 132 0.31 1.63 5.28
N ARG A 133 0.31 2.94 5.56
CA ARG A 133 -0.19 3.48 6.82
C ARG A 133 -1.69 3.23 6.96
N THR A 134 -2.47 3.55 5.93
CA THR A 134 -3.91 3.31 5.90
C THR A 134 -4.23 1.82 6.13
N TRP A 135 -3.52 0.92 5.45
CA TRP A 135 -3.71 -0.52 5.61
C TRP A 135 -3.47 -0.98 7.05
N ALA A 136 -2.35 -0.58 7.66
CA ALA A 136 -2.01 -0.94 9.04
C ALA A 136 -3.02 -0.40 10.04
N THR A 137 -3.34 0.89 9.95
CA THR A 137 -4.29 1.56 10.85
C THR A 137 -5.70 0.96 10.74
N ARG A 138 -6.16 0.61 9.53
CA ARG A 138 -7.49 -0.01 9.35
C ARG A 138 -7.57 -1.41 9.94
N LEU A 139 -6.52 -2.21 9.79
CA LEU A 139 -6.49 -3.55 10.39
C LEU A 139 -6.42 -3.47 11.92
N ASP A 140 -5.66 -2.52 12.45
CA ASP A 140 -5.60 -2.28 13.88
C ASP A 140 -6.97 -1.87 14.46
N LYS A 141 -7.63 -0.88 13.84
CA LYS A 141 -9.00 -0.46 14.21
C LYS A 141 -10.04 -1.56 14.04
N ALA A 142 -9.83 -2.52 13.16
CA ALA A 142 -10.66 -3.71 13.02
C ALA A 142 -10.35 -4.80 14.07
N GLY A 143 -9.46 -4.54 15.04
CA GLY A 143 -9.09 -5.49 16.09
C GLY A 143 -8.20 -6.65 15.62
N VAL A 144 -7.57 -6.54 14.47
CA VAL A 144 -6.63 -7.57 13.99
C VAL A 144 -5.37 -7.56 14.85
N ARG A 145 -4.98 -8.74 15.35
CA ARG A 145 -3.78 -8.85 16.21
C ARG A 145 -2.55 -8.23 15.54
N LEU A 146 -1.84 -7.37 16.25
CA LEU A 146 -0.65 -6.66 15.76
C LEU A 146 0.40 -7.61 15.16
N LYS A 147 0.53 -8.82 15.71
CA LYS A 147 1.43 -9.84 15.16
C LYS A 147 1.05 -10.26 13.74
N ALA A 148 -0.24 -10.41 13.45
CA ALA A 148 -0.71 -10.72 12.10
C ALA A 148 -0.48 -9.55 11.14
N ILE A 149 -0.73 -8.31 11.58
CA ILE A 149 -0.45 -7.10 10.81
C ILE A 149 1.05 -7.00 10.49
N GLN A 150 1.91 -7.26 11.49
CA GLN A 150 3.37 -7.28 11.33
C GLN A 150 3.82 -8.27 10.26
N ASP A 151 3.33 -9.50 10.34
CA ASP A 151 3.75 -10.59 9.45
C ASP A 151 3.27 -10.36 8.02
N LEU A 152 1.98 -10.05 7.82
CA LEU A 152 1.39 -9.75 6.52
C LEU A 152 2.06 -8.52 5.86
N GLY A 153 2.27 -7.46 6.62
CA GLY A 153 2.90 -6.24 6.11
C GLY A 153 4.42 -6.36 5.97
N GLY A 154 5.06 -7.37 6.59
CA GLY A 154 6.51 -7.57 6.54
C GLY A 154 7.28 -6.48 7.27
N TRP A 155 6.87 -6.11 8.49
CA TRP A 155 7.69 -5.29 9.38
C TRP A 155 8.69 -6.15 10.13
N SER A 156 9.93 -5.66 10.22
CA SER A 156 11.03 -6.37 10.90
C SER A 156 10.86 -6.47 12.42
N SER A 157 10.11 -5.54 13.00
CA SER A 157 9.85 -5.50 14.45
C SER A 157 8.50 -4.86 14.74
N MET A 158 7.97 -5.11 15.94
CA MET A 158 6.76 -4.45 16.43
C MET A 158 6.95 -2.93 16.54
N ALA A 159 8.10 -2.46 17.02
CA ALA A 159 8.42 -1.04 17.10
C ALA A 159 8.40 -0.36 15.71
N ALA A 160 8.77 -1.07 14.65
CA ALA A 160 8.67 -0.55 13.29
C ALA A 160 7.22 -0.46 12.79
N LEU A 161 6.33 -1.35 13.22
CA LEU A 161 4.90 -1.29 12.94
C LEU A 161 4.22 -0.16 13.73
N GLN A 162 4.53 -0.01 15.00
CA GLN A 162 3.91 1.01 15.88
C GLN A 162 4.04 2.44 15.33
N ARG A 163 5.07 2.74 14.55
CA ARG A 163 5.21 4.04 13.88
C ARG A 163 4.12 4.33 12.83
N TYR A 164 3.35 3.33 12.45
CA TYR A 164 2.26 3.43 11.48
C TYR A 164 0.89 3.46 12.15
N LEU A 165 0.83 3.20 13.45
CA LEU A 165 -0.40 3.16 14.24
C LEU A 165 -0.49 4.44 15.07
N ASP A 166 -1.63 5.08 15.00
CA ASP A 166 -1.99 6.22 15.86
C ASP A 166 -3.12 5.77 16.77
N VAL A 167 -3.08 6.18 18.02
CA VAL A 167 -4.16 6.02 18.99
C VAL A 167 -4.72 7.40 19.27
N SER A 168 -6.02 7.61 18.99
CA SER A 168 -6.69 8.87 19.31
C SER A 168 -7.05 8.96 20.81
N GLU A 169 -7.34 10.17 21.29
CA GLU A 169 -7.80 10.35 22.68
C GLU A 169 -9.15 9.67 22.90
N GLU A 170 -10.04 9.67 21.90
CA GLU A 170 -11.31 8.96 21.92
C GLU A 170 -11.10 7.45 22.10
N GLU A 171 -10.18 6.85 21.35
CA GLU A 171 -9.85 5.41 21.50
C GLU A 171 -9.32 5.07 22.89
N LYS A 172 -8.57 5.97 23.53
CA LYS A 172 -8.12 5.77 24.92
C LYS A 172 -9.29 5.80 25.92
N VAL A 173 -10.22 6.75 25.73
CA VAL A 173 -11.41 6.84 26.57
C VAL A 173 -12.29 5.59 26.42
N GLU A 174 -12.54 5.16 25.18
CA GLU A 174 -13.31 3.95 24.88
C GLU A 174 -12.65 2.69 25.48
N ALA A 175 -11.33 2.58 25.40
CA ALA A 175 -10.60 1.43 25.97
C ALA A 175 -10.78 1.34 27.49
N ILE A 176 -10.75 2.46 28.21
CA ILE A 176 -10.97 2.49 29.66
C ILE A 176 -12.44 2.18 30.02
N ALA A 177 -13.38 2.59 29.16
CA ALA A 177 -14.82 2.32 29.38
C ALA A 177 -15.19 0.82 29.23
N GLN A 178 -14.28 -0.04 28.75
CA GLN A 178 -14.47 -1.49 28.64
C GLN A 178 -14.11 -2.25 29.92
N LEU A 179 -13.55 -1.59 30.94
CA LEU A 179 -13.19 -2.18 32.24
C LEU A 179 -14.38 -2.21 33.19
#